data_2f641eedd85f63930f73cf29a19e46c3
#
_entry.id   2f641eedd85f63930f73cf29a19e46c3
#
_cell.length_a   1.000
_cell.length_b   1.000
_cell.length_c   1.000
_cell.angle_alpha   90.00
_cell.angle_beta   90.00
_cell.angle_gamma   90.00
#
_symmetry.space_group_name_H-M   'P 1'
#
loop_
_entity.id
_entity.type
_entity.pdbx_description
1 polymer ?
#
loop_
_entity_poly.entity_id
_entity_poly.type
_entity_poly.pdbx_seq_one_letter_code
_entity_poly.pdbx_strand_id
1 'polypeptide(L)'
;MLVSPTDAREPSHARLHRRRRRGIAKMRDLLESTAPMPRFQRHPFSAYCLGLLLATLALCATWYLQGRAIVLPDAAGPTHKLQCASYSPFGKDQSPFDQPFTLRPAQMDADLALLATRFTCVRTYSMSGLEGIPELARKHGLKLILGAWINAIPADSEREVQKLIAAANAYPDVVQAVIVGNETLLRQEVTSKYLDGLLARVKSQVRQPVSYAEVWEYWLKHPQLAGGVDFITLHLLPYWDNQPSGIDGALEHVADIRRRFDQAFPGKAILIGETGWPSEGRQRQTALPSRVNEARYIRDFVRLAEEHGWRYNLIEAFDQPWKRRIEGAVGGYWGLFDADRQDKNVLAGPVSNQPDWPRWLALSLALWGAALLLGGRPARARDALLQPLAAALGAACVGLWGAQAQVICTFLDEWLWAAYLVLLNLLVLAHLSLALGAGAGWRARLLAWLETRGGWWLLASGFAGAVWMLALVFDARYRNFPNAALLFPALVYLCRPATAPRREAGLLALLIAAGIVPQLVLEELGNRQALIWAGIALLLAGALWRGLRQERCVAAAASAPAA
;
A
#
# COMPACT_ATOMS: atom_id res chain seq x y z
N MET A 1 59.08 65.93 41.20
CA MET A 1 57.70 66.36 41.26
C MET A 1 56.90 65.25 40.61
N LEU A 2 56.40 64.34 41.42
CA LEU A 2 55.02 64.21 41.91
C LEU A 2 53.99 64.51 40.83
N VAL A 3 53.32 63.48 40.39
CA VAL A 3 51.90 63.15 40.69
C VAL A 3 51.59 61.75 40.22
N SER A 4 51.07 60.97 41.14
CA SER A 4 50.44 59.65 41.07
C SER A 4 48.95 59.82 40.67
N PRO A 5 48.10 58.76 40.77
CA PRO A 5 47.88 57.52 39.90
C PRO A 5 46.43 57.35 39.55
N THR A 6 46.18 56.19 38.95
CA THR A 6 44.93 55.40 38.97
C THR A 6 43.75 55.83 38.12
N ASP A 7 43.46 54.99 37.21
CA ASP A 7 42.09 54.41 37.10
C ASP A 7 42.12 53.03 36.44
N ALA A 8 41.90 52.04 37.26
CA ALA A 8 41.79 50.64 36.82
C ALA A 8 40.39 50.39 36.20
N ARG A 9 40.34 50.16 34.91
CA ARG A 9 39.12 49.64 34.24
C ARG A 9 39.03 48.16 34.51
N GLU A 10 37.98 47.73 35.22
CA GLU A 10 37.57 46.31 35.33
C GLU A 10 37.33 45.68 33.96
N PRO A 11 37.74 44.41 33.72
CA PRO A 11 37.61 43.76 32.45
C PRO A 11 36.15 43.36 32.18
N SER A 12 35.71 43.63 30.97
CA SER A 12 34.36 43.42 30.41
C SER A 12 33.80 41.99 30.55
N HIS A 13 34.64 41.01 30.84
CA HIS A 13 34.26 39.60 31.01
C HIS A 13 33.41 39.30 32.26
N ALA A 14 33.55 40.03 33.33
CA ALA A 14 32.77 39.81 34.55
C ALA A 14 31.30 40.21 34.42
N ARG A 15 30.98 41.19 33.58
CA ARG A 15 29.59 41.65 33.34
C ARG A 15 28.81 40.70 32.45
N LEU A 16 29.44 39.99 31.48
CA LEU A 16 28.80 38.98 30.65
C LEU A 16 28.44 37.71 31.45
N HIS A 17 29.33 37.29 32.36
CA HIS A 17 29.05 36.13 33.23
C HIS A 17 27.92 36.39 34.25
N ARG A 18 27.80 37.59 34.79
CA ARG A 18 26.70 37.95 35.70
C ARG A 18 25.34 38.06 34.95
N ARG A 19 25.30 38.55 33.72
CA ARG A 19 24.08 38.57 32.89
C ARG A 19 23.64 37.14 32.50
N ARG A 20 24.59 36.27 32.16
CA ARG A 20 24.30 34.87 31.81
C ARG A 20 23.78 34.06 33.00
N ARG A 21 24.36 34.26 34.20
CA ARG A 21 23.87 33.64 35.45
C ARG A 21 22.49 34.16 35.86
N ARG A 22 22.18 35.45 35.69
CA ARG A 22 20.83 35.99 35.93
C ARG A 22 19.80 35.53 34.92
N GLY A 23 20.18 35.29 33.66
CA GLY A 23 19.30 34.70 32.63
C GLY A 23 18.97 33.24 32.93
N ILE A 24 19.96 32.45 33.37
CA ILE A 24 19.77 31.04 33.75
C ILE A 24 18.95 30.91 35.04
N ALA A 25 19.17 31.78 36.03
CA ALA A 25 18.38 31.83 37.27
C ALA A 25 16.92 32.21 36.96
N LYS A 26 16.67 33.22 36.11
CA LYS A 26 15.30 33.59 35.68
C LYS A 26 14.61 32.51 34.87
N MET A 27 15.34 31.73 34.05
CA MET A 27 14.79 30.59 33.32
C MET A 27 14.55 29.38 34.24
N ARG A 28 15.35 29.23 35.30
CA ARG A 28 15.13 28.25 36.36
C ARG A 28 13.91 28.60 37.20
N ASP A 29 13.75 29.87 37.59
CA ASP A 29 12.57 30.36 38.32
C ASP A 29 11.30 30.31 37.49
N LEU A 30 11.37 30.47 36.14
CA LEU A 30 10.26 30.26 35.22
C LEU A 30 9.91 28.76 35.06
N LEU A 31 10.89 27.86 35.18
CA LEU A 31 10.69 26.41 35.18
C LEU A 31 10.25 25.87 36.56
N GLU A 32 10.61 26.59 37.64
CA GLU A 32 10.18 26.30 39.00
C GLU A 32 8.95 27.12 39.44
N SER A 33 8.45 28.05 38.59
CA SER A 33 7.17 28.74 38.79
C SER A 33 6.08 27.70 38.84
N THR A 34 5.71 27.30 40.04
CA THR A 34 4.51 26.50 40.34
C THR A 34 3.29 27.34 40.04
N ALA A 35 2.97 27.52 38.76
CA ALA A 35 1.59 27.83 38.39
C ALA A 35 0.70 26.74 39.01
N PRO A 36 -0.43 27.09 39.67
CA PRO A 36 -1.30 26.09 40.26
C PRO A 36 -1.73 25.14 39.13
N MET A 37 -1.22 23.91 39.18
CA MET A 37 -1.54 22.91 38.19
C MET A 37 -3.06 22.69 38.20
N PRO A 38 -3.66 22.50 37.00
CA PRO A 38 -5.11 22.39 36.87
C PRO A 38 -5.68 21.32 37.82
N ARG A 39 -6.90 21.52 38.30
CA ARG A 39 -7.62 20.66 39.26
C ARG A 39 -7.55 19.15 38.99
N PHE A 40 -7.21 18.74 37.77
CA PHE A 40 -7.00 17.33 37.35
C PHE A 40 -5.93 16.56 38.14
N GLN A 41 -4.95 17.23 38.76
CA GLN A 41 -3.94 16.54 39.59
C GLN A 41 -4.52 15.95 40.90
N ARG A 42 -5.66 16.40 41.32
CA ARG A 42 -6.30 15.97 42.60
C ARG A 42 -7.23 14.74 42.43
N HIS A 43 -7.57 14.33 41.19
CA HIS A 43 -8.54 13.26 40.95
C HIS A 43 -8.04 12.27 39.87
N PRO A 44 -7.13 11.32 40.20
CA PRO A 44 -6.63 10.34 39.23
C PRO A 44 -7.74 9.49 38.61
N PHE A 45 -8.83 9.23 39.33
CA PHE A 45 -9.97 8.51 38.81
C PHE A 45 -10.70 9.27 37.69
N SER A 46 -10.96 10.56 37.87
CA SER A 46 -11.62 11.38 36.83
C SER A 46 -10.73 11.51 35.57
N ALA A 47 -9.40 11.66 35.75
CA ALA A 47 -8.44 11.69 34.65
C ALA A 47 -8.39 10.35 33.90
N TYR A 48 -8.50 9.22 34.61
CA TYR A 48 -8.55 7.91 34.02
C TYR A 48 -9.84 7.69 33.20
N CYS A 49 -11.00 8.06 33.75
CA CYS A 49 -12.28 7.98 33.03
C CYS A 49 -12.27 8.84 31.75
N LEU A 50 -11.72 10.06 31.83
CA LEU A 50 -11.55 10.92 30.66
C LEU A 50 -10.62 10.28 29.63
N GLY A 51 -9.48 9.72 30.08
CA GLY A 51 -8.55 9.00 29.22
C GLY A 51 -9.19 7.80 28.50
N LEU A 52 -9.99 7.00 29.23
CA LEU A 52 -10.75 5.90 28.67
C LEU A 52 -11.75 6.38 27.61
N LEU A 53 -12.54 7.42 27.90
CA LEU A 53 -13.50 7.98 26.97
C LEU A 53 -12.82 8.46 25.68
N LEU A 54 -11.78 9.28 25.81
CA LEU A 54 -11.05 9.81 24.65
C LEU A 54 -10.35 8.71 23.83
N ALA A 55 -9.78 7.71 24.50
CA ALA A 55 -9.15 6.56 23.84
C ALA A 55 -10.16 5.72 23.05
N THR A 56 -11.33 5.43 23.65
CA THR A 56 -12.43 4.71 22.97
C THR A 56 -12.91 5.49 21.75
N LEU A 57 -13.17 6.79 21.90
CA LEU A 57 -13.58 7.64 20.80
C LEU A 57 -12.53 7.68 19.68
N ALA A 58 -11.24 7.75 20.04
CA ALA A 58 -10.15 7.77 19.07
C ALA A 58 -10.05 6.44 18.29
N LEU A 59 -10.17 5.28 18.96
CA LEU A 59 -10.19 3.97 18.30
C LEU A 59 -11.41 3.82 17.38
N CYS A 60 -12.60 4.17 17.87
CA CYS A 60 -13.82 4.13 17.06
C CYS A 60 -13.72 5.05 15.85
N ALA A 61 -13.23 6.28 16.03
CA ALA A 61 -13.05 7.23 14.94
C ALA A 61 -12.02 6.74 13.92
N THR A 62 -10.89 6.18 14.38
CA THR A 62 -9.84 5.65 13.48
C THR A 62 -10.44 4.60 12.55
N TRP A 63 -11.09 3.57 13.07
CA TRP A 63 -11.61 2.49 12.26
C TRP A 63 -12.86 2.88 11.45
N TYR A 64 -13.72 3.73 12.00
CA TYR A 64 -14.84 4.28 11.24
C TYR A 64 -14.38 5.09 10.02
N LEU A 65 -13.36 5.94 10.18
CA LEU A 65 -12.83 6.74 9.08
C LEU A 65 -12.15 5.88 8.00
N GLN A 66 -11.50 4.77 8.38
CA GLN A 66 -10.94 3.81 7.42
C GLN A 66 -12.03 3.03 6.67
N GLY A 67 -13.11 2.69 7.37
CA GLY A 67 -14.16 1.81 6.85
C GLY A 67 -15.41 2.52 6.33
N ARG A 68 -15.53 3.84 6.49
CA ARG A 68 -16.72 4.57 6.02
C ARG A 68 -16.88 4.40 4.50
N ALA A 69 -18.11 4.06 4.09
CA ALA A 69 -18.43 3.99 2.69
C ALA A 69 -18.50 5.39 2.06
N ILE A 70 -17.97 5.52 0.84
CA ILE A 70 -17.99 6.73 0.04
C ILE A 70 -18.96 6.52 -1.12
N VAL A 71 -19.87 7.46 -1.33
CA VAL A 71 -20.80 7.45 -2.44
C VAL A 71 -20.14 8.12 -3.64
N LEU A 72 -20.08 7.41 -4.75
CA LEU A 72 -19.59 7.86 -6.05
C LEU A 72 -20.72 7.69 -7.07
N PRO A 73 -20.78 8.47 -8.16
CA PRO A 73 -21.69 8.19 -9.27
C PRO A 73 -21.44 6.78 -9.81
N ASP A 74 -22.50 6.06 -10.17
CA ASP A 74 -22.38 4.70 -10.72
C ASP A 74 -21.76 4.72 -12.13
N ALA A 75 -21.10 3.62 -12.52
CA ALA A 75 -20.46 3.50 -13.84
C ALA A 75 -21.49 3.58 -14.99
N ALA A 76 -22.67 2.99 -14.77
CA ALA A 76 -23.76 3.00 -15.75
C ALA A 76 -25.11 2.92 -15.02
N GLY A 77 -26.18 3.25 -15.73
CA GLY A 77 -27.54 3.07 -15.21
C GLY A 77 -27.86 1.59 -14.96
N PRO A 78 -28.88 1.29 -14.13
CA PRO A 78 -29.15 -0.08 -13.66
C PRO A 78 -29.47 -1.10 -14.75
N THR A 79 -29.89 -0.66 -15.92
CA THR A 79 -30.21 -1.52 -17.07
C THR A 79 -29.15 -1.50 -18.17
N HIS A 80 -28.14 -0.64 -18.06
CA HIS A 80 -27.10 -0.50 -19.07
C HIS A 80 -25.94 -1.46 -18.78
N LYS A 81 -25.66 -2.35 -19.73
CA LYS A 81 -24.51 -3.26 -19.64
C LYS A 81 -23.27 -2.59 -20.22
N LEU A 82 -22.16 -2.77 -19.53
CA LEU A 82 -20.84 -2.33 -19.95
C LEU A 82 -20.33 -3.18 -21.12
N GLN A 83 -19.27 -2.71 -21.79
CA GLN A 83 -18.74 -3.40 -22.96
C GLN A 83 -18.14 -4.75 -22.58
N CYS A 84 -16.83 -4.83 -22.32
CA CYS A 84 -16.17 -6.10 -22.05
C CYS A 84 -15.39 -6.07 -20.72
N ALA A 85 -15.20 -7.26 -20.13
CA ALA A 85 -14.27 -7.47 -19.03
C ALA A 85 -13.33 -8.64 -19.33
N SER A 86 -12.06 -8.52 -18.89
CA SER A 86 -11.09 -9.61 -18.93
C SER A 86 -11.52 -10.74 -18.01
N TYR A 87 -11.51 -11.95 -18.49
CA TYR A 87 -11.91 -13.13 -17.75
C TYR A 87 -10.79 -14.16 -17.67
N SER A 88 -10.38 -14.48 -16.44
CA SER A 88 -9.51 -15.61 -16.09
C SER A 88 -10.29 -16.54 -15.15
N PRO A 89 -10.42 -17.85 -15.48
CA PRO A 89 -11.34 -18.76 -14.80
C PRO A 89 -10.82 -19.35 -13.50
N PHE A 90 -9.67 -18.87 -13.02
CA PHE A 90 -9.00 -19.42 -11.83
C PHE A 90 -9.69 -18.99 -10.54
N GLY A 91 -9.95 -19.96 -9.66
CA GLY A 91 -10.38 -19.71 -8.30
C GLY A 91 -9.20 -19.27 -7.42
N LYS A 92 -9.50 -18.89 -6.17
CA LYS A 92 -8.48 -18.42 -5.21
C LYS A 92 -7.35 -19.41 -4.94
N ASP A 93 -7.63 -20.72 -5.08
CA ASP A 93 -6.69 -21.82 -4.81
C ASP A 93 -6.13 -22.42 -6.10
N GLN A 94 -6.29 -21.76 -7.24
CA GLN A 94 -5.86 -22.23 -8.55
C GLN A 94 -4.88 -21.26 -9.18
N SER A 95 -3.98 -21.82 -10.01
CA SER A 95 -3.02 -21.04 -10.79
C SER A 95 -2.85 -21.66 -12.18
N PRO A 96 -2.63 -20.86 -13.23
CA PRO A 96 -2.27 -21.38 -14.54
C PRO A 96 -0.91 -22.09 -14.56
N PHE A 97 -0.10 -21.90 -13.52
CA PHE A 97 1.23 -22.53 -13.37
C PHE A 97 1.20 -23.88 -12.64
N ASP A 98 0.07 -24.23 -12.03
CA ASP A 98 -0.11 -25.56 -11.42
C ASP A 98 -0.27 -26.60 -12.54
N GLN A 99 0.53 -27.68 -12.51
CA GLN A 99 0.50 -28.70 -13.55
C GLN A 99 0.17 -30.07 -12.95
N PRO A 100 -0.84 -30.77 -13.46
CA PRO A 100 -1.87 -30.27 -14.40
C PRO A 100 -2.88 -29.35 -13.69
N PHE A 101 -3.20 -28.22 -14.28
CA PHE A 101 -4.31 -27.41 -13.77
C PHE A 101 -5.65 -27.92 -14.32
N THR A 102 -6.68 -27.87 -13.49
CA THR A 102 -8.03 -28.28 -13.90
C THR A 102 -9.00 -27.12 -13.68
N LEU A 103 -9.60 -26.65 -14.75
CA LEU A 103 -10.67 -25.67 -14.66
C LEU A 103 -11.97 -26.37 -14.28
N ARG A 104 -12.84 -25.66 -13.58
CA ARG A 104 -14.12 -26.17 -13.10
C ARG A 104 -15.24 -25.65 -14.02
N PRO A 105 -15.85 -26.48 -14.88
CA PRO A 105 -16.91 -26.02 -15.81
C PRO A 105 -18.08 -25.34 -15.09
N ALA A 106 -18.50 -25.88 -13.95
CA ALA A 106 -19.58 -25.28 -13.15
C ALA A 106 -19.23 -23.89 -12.61
N GLN A 107 -17.96 -23.63 -12.26
CA GLN A 107 -17.51 -22.30 -11.85
C GLN A 107 -17.50 -21.35 -13.04
N MET A 108 -16.99 -21.79 -14.21
CA MET A 108 -17.02 -20.97 -15.43
C MET A 108 -18.44 -20.60 -15.84
N ASP A 109 -19.38 -21.54 -15.73
CA ASP A 109 -20.80 -21.30 -16.02
C ASP A 109 -21.39 -20.24 -15.07
N ALA A 110 -21.13 -20.37 -13.76
CA ALA A 110 -21.56 -19.40 -12.76
C ALA A 110 -20.90 -18.02 -12.94
N ASP A 111 -19.60 -18.00 -13.23
CA ASP A 111 -18.85 -16.77 -13.50
C ASP A 111 -19.43 -16.01 -14.71
N LEU A 112 -19.68 -16.71 -15.82
CA LEU A 112 -20.27 -16.09 -17.01
C LEU A 112 -21.72 -15.66 -16.81
N ALA A 113 -22.52 -16.41 -16.02
CA ALA A 113 -23.83 -15.97 -15.60
C ALA A 113 -23.79 -14.65 -14.83
N LEU A 114 -22.87 -14.52 -13.89
CA LEU A 114 -22.66 -13.30 -13.12
C LEU A 114 -22.23 -12.13 -14.04
N LEU A 115 -21.23 -12.36 -14.89
CA LEU A 115 -20.70 -11.33 -15.80
C LEU A 115 -21.76 -10.88 -16.82
N ALA A 116 -22.62 -11.77 -17.28
CA ALA A 116 -23.73 -11.44 -18.19
C ALA A 116 -24.75 -10.46 -17.59
N THR A 117 -24.79 -10.32 -16.25
CA THR A 117 -25.63 -9.30 -15.60
C THR A 117 -25.07 -7.88 -15.76
N ARG A 118 -23.77 -7.74 -16.01
CA ARG A 118 -23.05 -6.46 -16.02
C ARG A 118 -22.43 -6.10 -17.36
N PHE A 119 -22.08 -7.09 -18.19
CA PHE A 119 -21.30 -6.93 -19.42
C PHE A 119 -22.01 -7.53 -20.63
N THR A 120 -21.64 -7.03 -21.81
CA THR A 120 -22.08 -7.58 -23.09
C THR A 120 -21.09 -8.59 -23.66
N CYS A 121 -19.82 -8.51 -23.22
CA CYS A 121 -18.79 -9.45 -23.66
C CYS A 121 -17.74 -9.73 -22.59
N VAL A 122 -16.98 -10.81 -22.77
CA VAL A 122 -15.76 -11.11 -22.01
C VAL A 122 -14.58 -11.34 -22.96
N ARG A 123 -13.37 -11.00 -22.50
CA ARG A 123 -12.11 -11.25 -23.18
C ARG A 123 -11.32 -12.32 -22.45
N THR A 124 -10.79 -13.30 -23.18
CA THR A 124 -9.84 -14.29 -22.66
C THR A 124 -8.42 -14.03 -23.16
N TYR A 125 -7.43 -14.67 -22.53
CA TYR A 125 -6.01 -14.49 -22.86
C TYR A 125 -5.39 -15.73 -23.52
N SER A 126 -5.99 -16.89 -23.32
CA SER A 126 -5.54 -18.20 -23.80
C SER A 126 -6.74 -19.05 -24.14
N MET A 127 -6.52 -20.07 -24.96
CA MET A 127 -7.51 -21.11 -25.28
C MET A 127 -7.30 -22.39 -24.47
N SER A 128 -6.18 -22.52 -23.75
CA SER A 128 -5.86 -23.72 -22.99
C SER A 128 -6.83 -23.89 -21.81
N GLY A 129 -7.57 -25.02 -21.83
CA GLY A 129 -8.61 -25.31 -20.84
C GLY A 129 -9.92 -24.52 -21.02
N LEU A 130 -10.02 -23.65 -22.03
CA LEU A 130 -11.16 -22.80 -22.29
C LEU A 130 -11.94 -23.24 -23.57
N GLU A 131 -11.74 -24.46 -24.02
CA GLU A 131 -12.37 -24.95 -25.24
C GLU A 131 -13.92 -24.91 -25.18
N GLY A 132 -14.52 -25.07 -24.00
CA GLY A 132 -15.96 -24.99 -23.76
C GLY A 132 -16.53 -23.58 -23.52
N ILE A 133 -15.66 -22.54 -23.44
CA ILE A 133 -16.15 -21.19 -23.12
C ILE A 133 -17.10 -20.59 -24.16
N PRO A 134 -16.96 -20.85 -25.47
CA PRO A 134 -17.91 -20.32 -26.46
C PRO A 134 -19.35 -20.81 -26.27
N GLU A 135 -19.52 -22.07 -25.88
CA GLU A 135 -20.84 -22.63 -25.58
C GLU A 135 -21.47 -21.98 -24.34
N LEU A 136 -20.68 -21.81 -23.28
CA LEU A 136 -21.12 -21.16 -22.05
C LEU A 136 -21.46 -19.68 -22.30
N ALA A 137 -20.66 -18.97 -23.06
CA ALA A 137 -20.93 -17.58 -23.43
C ALA A 137 -22.23 -17.45 -24.25
N ARG A 138 -22.45 -18.36 -25.21
CA ARG A 138 -23.71 -18.43 -25.99
C ARG A 138 -24.92 -18.64 -25.07
N LYS A 139 -24.82 -19.57 -24.12
CA LYS A 139 -25.85 -19.86 -23.10
C LYS A 139 -26.27 -18.61 -22.34
N HIS A 140 -25.30 -17.74 -21.96
CA HIS A 140 -25.54 -16.54 -21.18
C HIS A 140 -25.70 -15.26 -22.02
N GLY A 141 -25.69 -15.36 -23.36
CA GLY A 141 -25.84 -14.21 -24.25
C GLY A 141 -24.67 -13.26 -24.30
N LEU A 142 -23.47 -13.72 -23.90
CA LEU A 142 -22.23 -12.96 -23.95
C LEU A 142 -21.54 -13.10 -25.30
N LYS A 143 -20.89 -12.06 -25.78
CA LYS A 143 -19.92 -12.12 -26.87
C LYS A 143 -18.52 -12.39 -26.31
N LEU A 144 -17.62 -12.88 -27.19
CA LEU A 144 -16.25 -13.20 -26.81
C LEU A 144 -15.24 -12.44 -27.67
N ILE A 145 -14.18 -11.96 -27.01
CA ILE A 145 -12.91 -11.66 -27.64
C ILE A 145 -11.94 -12.75 -27.18
N LEU A 146 -11.60 -13.68 -28.07
CA LEU A 146 -10.73 -14.81 -27.74
C LEU A 146 -9.26 -14.44 -27.90
N GLY A 147 -8.41 -14.83 -26.93
CA GLY A 147 -6.97 -14.66 -26.98
C GLY A 147 -6.22 -15.97 -27.21
N ALA A 148 -5.13 -15.93 -27.97
CA ALA A 148 -4.11 -16.97 -28.00
C ALA A 148 -2.89 -16.50 -27.23
N TRP A 149 -2.44 -17.25 -26.21
CA TRP A 149 -1.24 -16.95 -25.45
C TRP A 149 0.01 -17.34 -26.24
N ILE A 150 0.73 -16.35 -26.72
CA ILE A 150 1.99 -16.54 -27.48
C ILE A 150 3.16 -16.37 -26.52
N ASN A 151 4.08 -17.35 -26.53
CA ASN A 151 5.25 -17.40 -25.66
C ASN A 151 6.50 -17.81 -26.46
N ALA A 152 7.65 -17.91 -25.77
CA ALA A 152 8.94 -18.26 -26.35
C ALA A 152 9.03 -19.74 -26.83
N ILE A 153 8.02 -20.58 -26.56
CA ILE A 153 7.97 -21.97 -26.98
C ILE A 153 7.06 -22.09 -28.21
N PRO A 154 7.63 -22.26 -29.43
CA PRO A 154 6.83 -22.25 -30.66
C PRO A 154 5.73 -23.30 -30.71
N ALA A 155 5.95 -24.49 -30.13
CA ALA A 155 4.95 -25.55 -30.10
C ALA A 155 3.73 -25.20 -29.25
N ASP A 156 3.91 -24.44 -28.14
CA ASP A 156 2.82 -23.98 -27.29
C ASP A 156 2.02 -22.90 -28.01
N SER A 157 2.71 -21.93 -28.59
CA SER A 157 2.11 -20.87 -29.40
C SER A 157 1.32 -21.44 -30.58
N GLU A 158 1.84 -22.50 -31.21
CA GLU A 158 1.15 -23.19 -32.31
C GLU A 158 -0.18 -23.84 -31.86
N ARG A 159 -0.15 -24.55 -30.72
CA ARG A 159 -1.36 -25.17 -30.15
C ARG A 159 -2.43 -24.12 -29.79
N GLU A 160 -2.00 -23.01 -29.20
CA GLU A 160 -2.90 -21.88 -28.85
C GLU A 160 -3.55 -21.29 -30.12
N VAL A 161 -2.76 -21.03 -31.16
CA VAL A 161 -3.27 -20.48 -32.42
C VAL A 161 -4.23 -21.45 -33.10
N GLN A 162 -3.95 -22.76 -33.13
CA GLN A 162 -4.85 -23.76 -33.70
C GLN A 162 -6.19 -23.82 -32.97
N LYS A 163 -6.18 -23.82 -31.62
CA LYS A 163 -7.41 -23.80 -30.82
C LYS A 163 -8.20 -22.51 -31.05
N LEU A 164 -7.52 -21.36 -31.12
CA LEU A 164 -8.14 -20.07 -31.40
C LEU A 164 -8.88 -20.09 -32.75
N ILE A 165 -8.21 -20.52 -33.82
CA ILE A 165 -8.79 -20.63 -35.18
C ILE A 165 -9.98 -21.57 -35.17
N ALA A 166 -9.86 -22.75 -34.57
CA ALA A 166 -10.94 -23.72 -34.49
C ALA A 166 -12.17 -23.15 -33.77
N ALA A 167 -11.98 -22.49 -32.60
CA ALA A 167 -13.09 -21.90 -31.85
C ALA A 167 -13.73 -20.73 -32.60
N ALA A 168 -12.94 -19.84 -33.21
CA ALA A 168 -13.45 -18.71 -33.98
C ALA A 168 -14.32 -19.15 -35.14
N ASN A 169 -13.92 -20.21 -35.88
CA ASN A 169 -14.68 -20.75 -37.01
C ASN A 169 -15.91 -21.54 -36.57
N ALA A 170 -15.87 -22.26 -35.45
CA ALA A 170 -16.99 -23.02 -34.92
C ALA A 170 -18.10 -22.17 -34.33
N TYR A 171 -17.75 -20.98 -33.79
CA TYR A 171 -18.67 -20.11 -33.04
C TYR A 171 -18.69 -18.66 -33.55
N PRO A 172 -18.95 -18.43 -34.88
CA PRO A 172 -18.90 -17.09 -35.47
C PRO A 172 -19.99 -16.15 -34.96
N ASP A 173 -21.06 -16.69 -34.37
CA ASP A 173 -22.15 -15.93 -33.73
C ASP A 173 -21.77 -15.39 -32.33
N VAL A 174 -20.77 -15.99 -31.68
CA VAL A 174 -20.34 -15.63 -30.32
C VAL A 174 -19.01 -14.88 -30.35
N VAL A 175 -18.04 -15.38 -31.14
CA VAL A 175 -16.70 -14.80 -31.23
C VAL A 175 -16.73 -13.57 -32.14
N GLN A 176 -16.61 -12.39 -31.54
CA GLN A 176 -16.67 -11.12 -32.27
C GLN A 176 -15.30 -10.62 -32.75
N ALA A 177 -14.19 -11.06 -32.10
CA ALA A 177 -12.84 -10.74 -32.48
C ALA A 177 -11.85 -11.73 -31.88
N VAL A 178 -10.64 -11.81 -32.44
CA VAL A 178 -9.55 -12.63 -31.91
C VAL A 178 -8.28 -11.79 -31.72
N ILE A 179 -7.52 -12.10 -30.65
CA ILE A 179 -6.26 -11.43 -30.29
C ILE A 179 -5.15 -12.47 -30.26
N VAL A 180 -4.12 -12.27 -31.08
CA VAL A 180 -2.95 -13.15 -31.19
C VAL A 180 -1.79 -12.57 -30.41
N GLY A 181 -1.57 -13.07 -29.20
CA GLY A 181 -0.55 -12.61 -28.29
C GLY A 181 -1.00 -11.45 -27.39
N ASN A 182 -0.49 -11.46 -26.17
CA ASN A 182 -0.70 -10.45 -25.15
C ASN A 182 0.64 -10.02 -24.59
N GLU A 183 1.08 -8.79 -24.85
CA GLU A 183 2.33 -8.20 -24.37
C GLU A 183 3.58 -9.04 -24.65
N THR A 184 3.58 -9.77 -25.76
CA THR A 184 4.67 -10.69 -26.12
C THR A 184 5.97 -9.98 -26.44
N LEU A 185 5.89 -8.75 -26.94
CA LEU A 185 7.08 -7.92 -27.19
C LEU A 185 7.58 -7.27 -25.91
N LEU A 186 6.69 -6.84 -25.02
CA LEU A 186 7.05 -6.36 -23.69
C LEU A 186 7.79 -7.45 -22.89
N ARG A 187 7.28 -8.69 -22.92
CA ARG A 187 7.91 -9.86 -22.29
C ARG A 187 9.15 -10.38 -23.02
N GLN A 188 9.46 -9.84 -24.20
CA GLN A 188 10.62 -10.24 -25.03
C GLN A 188 10.61 -11.74 -25.41
N GLU A 189 9.45 -12.34 -25.54
CA GLU A 189 9.29 -13.76 -25.81
C GLU A 189 9.39 -14.09 -27.30
N VAL A 190 8.98 -13.16 -28.17
CA VAL A 190 9.04 -13.33 -29.62
C VAL A 190 9.51 -12.06 -30.31
N THR A 191 9.95 -12.17 -31.58
CA THR A 191 10.26 -11.01 -32.40
C THR A 191 9.02 -10.46 -33.09
N SER A 192 8.99 -9.16 -33.41
CA SER A 192 7.89 -8.54 -34.16
C SER A 192 7.65 -9.22 -35.52
N LYS A 193 8.73 -9.69 -36.18
CA LYS A 193 8.64 -10.42 -37.46
C LYS A 193 7.91 -11.77 -37.30
N TYR A 194 8.21 -12.52 -36.24
CA TYR A 194 7.53 -13.78 -35.96
C TYR A 194 6.04 -13.54 -35.67
N LEU A 195 5.76 -12.54 -34.86
CA LEU A 195 4.38 -12.14 -34.53
C LEU A 195 3.58 -11.71 -35.76
N ASP A 196 4.18 -10.92 -36.64
CA ASP A 196 3.54 -10.50 -37.89
C ASP A 196 3.16 -11.71 -38.78
N GLY A 197 4.05 -12.71 -38.87
CA GLY A 197 3.77 -13.98 -39.55
C GLY A 197 2.59 -14.75 -38.92
N LEU A 198 2.50 -14.77 -37.59
CA LEU A 198 1.35 -15.40 -36.90
C LEU A 198 0.04 -14.65 -37.19
N LEU A 199 0.07 -13.32 -37.10
CA LEU A 199 -1.09 -12.46 -37.39
C LEU A 199 -1.60 -12.69 -38.83
N ALA A 200 -0.70 -12.66 -39.82
CA ALA A 200 -1.08 -12.93 -41.24
C ALA A 200 -1.70 -14.31 -41.41
N ARG A 201 -1.15 -15.33 -40.76
CA ARG A 201 -1.68 -16.71 -40.83
C ARG A 201 -3.08 -16.82 -40.19
N VAL A 202 -3.28 -16.27 -38.99
CA VAL A 202 -4.60 -16.31 -38.34
C VAL A 202 -5.63 -15.56 -39.20
N LYS A 203 -5.26 -14.39 -39.69
CA LYS A 203 -6.11 -13.52 -40.50
C LYS A 203 -6.57 -14.20 -41.80
N SER A 204 -5.75 -15.08 -42.37
CA SER A 204 -6.13 -15.87 -43.57
C SER A 204 -7.08 -17.02 -43.27
N GLN A 205 -7.31 -17.39 -42.00
CA GLN A 205 -8.06 -18.59 -41.60
C GLN A 205 -9.32 -18.30 -40.78
N VAL A 206 -9.53 -17.05 -40.34
CA VAL A 206 -10.72 -16.65 -39.58
C VAL A 206 -11.48 -15.52 -40.28
N ARG A 207 -12.78 -15.41 -40.00
CA ARG A 207 -13.61 -14.29 -40.49
C ARG A 207 -13.68 -13.12 -39.54
N GLN A 208 -13.36 -13.36 -38.28
CA GLN A 208 -13.39 -12.36 -37.22
C GLN A 208 -12.22 -11.36 -37.39
N PRO A 209 -12.40 -10.08 -36.99
CA PRO A 209 -11.30 -9.13 -36.93
C PRO A 209 -10.18 -9.63 -36.02
N VAL A 210 -8.93 -9.50 -36.49
CA VAL A 210 -7.71 -9.98 -35.82
C VAL A 210 -6.94 -8.80 -35.28
N SER A 211 -6.46 -8.92 -34.03
CA SER A 211 -5.62 -7.93 -33.36
C SER A 211 -4.46 -8.57 -32.61
N TYR A 212 -3.57 -7.72 -32.15
CA TYR A 212 -2.52 -7.99 -31.18
C TYR A 212 -2.71 -7.05 -29.99
N ALA A 213 -2.46 -7.50 -28.76
CA ALA A 213 -2.61 -6.71 -27.55
C ALA A 213 -1.25 -6.36 -26.95
N GLU A 214 -1.02 -5.07 -26.71
CA GLU A 214 0.27 -4.60 -26.20
C GLU A 214 0.14 -3.26 -25.46
N VAL A 215 1.11 -2.95 -24.61
CA VAL A 215 1.24 -1.64 -23.97
C VAL A 215 1.58 -0.56 -25.00
N TRP A 216 1.20 0.65 -24.69
CA TRP A 216 1.26 1.76 -25.64
C TRP A 216 2.69 2.08 -26.14
N GLU A 217 3.72 1.96 -25.29
CA GLU A 217 5.10 2.24 -25.69
C GLU A 217 5.61 1.24 -26.73
N TYR A 218 5.22 -0.03 -26.63
CA TYR A 218 5.67 -1.06 -27.55
C TYR A 218 4.94 -0.98 -28.89
N TRP A 219 3.66 -0.56 -28.91
CA TRP A 219 2.98 -0.23 -30.17
C TRP A 219 3.70 0.89 -30.92
N LEU A 220 4.13 1.96 -30.21
CA LEU A 220 4.87 3.07 -30.82
C LEU A 220 6.29 2.69 -31.25
N LYS A 221 6.92 1.70 -30.59
CA LYS A 221 8.21 1.15 -31.01
C LYS A 221 8.12 0.23 -32.24
N HIS A 222 6.95 -0.38 -32.46
CA HIS A 222 6.71 -1.35 -33.55
C HIS A 222 5.50 -0.95 -34.40
N PRO A 223 5.45 0.27 -34.98
CA PRO A 223 4.28 0.80 -35.66
C PRO A 223 3.91 -0.02 -36.92
N GLN A 224 4.85 -0.75 -37.52
CA GLN A 224 4.62 -1.60 -38.67
C GLN A 224 3.57 -2.70 -38.41
N LEU A 225 3.43 -3.19 -37.17
CA LEU A 225 2.44 -4.21 -36.80
C LEU A 225 1.00 -3.73 -36.99
N ALA A 226 0.77 -2.41 -36.96
CA ALA A 226 -0.56 -1.87 -37.21
C ALA A 226 -1.08 -2.20 -38.61
N GLY A 227 -0.22 -2.46 -39.61
CA GLY A 227 -0.59 -2.94 -40.94
C GLY A 227 -1.10 -4.38 -40.93
N GLY A 228 -0.59 -5.23 -40.05
CA GLY A 228 -0.94 -6.66 -39.95
C GLY A 228 -2.26 -6.93 -39.21
N VAL A 229 -2.78 -5.98 -38.43
CA VAL A 229 -4.00 -6.15 -37.62
C VAL A 229 -5.20 -5.40 -38.21
N ASP A 230 -6.43 -5.81 -37.88
CA ASP A 230 -7.65 -5.11 -38.29
C ASP A 230 -7.95 -3.93 -37.35
N PHE A 231 -7.61 -4.05 -36.09
CA PHE A 231 -7.67 -2.99 -35.08
C PHE A 231 -6.51 -3.11 -34.10
N ILE A 232 -6.14 -2.02 -33.45
CA ILE A 232 -5.12 -2.00 -32.40
C ILE A 232 -5.79 -2.34 -31.07
N THR A 233 -5.21 -3.30 -30.32
CA THR A 233 -5.61 -3.54 -28.93
C THR A 233 -4.54 -2.92 -28.02
N LEU A 234 -4.92 -1.85 -27.33
CA LEU A 234 -4.04 -0.96 -26.60
C LEU A 234 -4.24 -1.12 -25.09
N HIS A 235 -3.17 -1.39 -24.32
CA HIS A 235 -3.24 -1.42 -22.87
C HIS A 235 -2.87 -0.06 -22.28
N LEU A 236 -3.74 0.46 -21.42
CA LEU A 236 -3.61 1.75 -20.74
C LEU A 236 -3.84 1.56 -19.24
N LEU A 237 -2.75 1.38 -18.52
CA LEU A 237 -2.75 1.06 -17.09
C LEU A 237 -1.90 2.10 -16.33
N PRO A 238 -2.44 3.27 -15.97
CA PRO A 238 -1.69 4.37 -15.37
C PRO A 238 -0.92 4.00 -14.10
N TYR A 239 -1.40 3.00 -13.37
CA TYR A 239 -0.67 2.43 -12.23
C TYR A 239 0.63 1.72 -12.65
N TRP A 240 0.60 0.98 -13.80
CA TRP A 240 1.73 0.15 -14.28
C TRP A 240 2.71 0.90 -15.17
N ASP A 241 2.38 2.09 -15.63
CA ASP A 241 3.25 2.87 -16.52
C ASP A 241 4.63 3.12 -15.90
N ASN A 242 5.63 3.36 -16.74
CA ASN A 242 6.98 3.69 -16.31
C ASN A 242 7.01 4.94 -15.41
N GLN A 243 6.09 5.88 -15.65
CA GLN A 243 5.79 7.01 -14.78
C GLN A 243 4.36 6.85 -14.27
N PRO A 244 4.16 6.23 -13.10
CA PRO A 244 2.83 5.99 -12.56
C PRO A 244 2.09 7.30 -12.29
N SER A 245 0.85 7.38 -12.71
CA SER A 245 -0.01 8.55 -12.44
C SER A 245 -0.86 8.28 -11.21
N GLY A 246 -0.96 9.26 -10.30
CA GLY A 246 -1.95 9.23 -9.23
C GLY A 246 -3.37 9.26 -9.76
N ILE A 247 -4.34 8.85 -8.93
CA ILE A 247 -5.75 8.73 -9.34
C ILE A 247 -6.33 10.04 -9.92
N ASP A 248 -5.86 11.19 -9.47
CA ASP A 248 -6.36 12.49 -9.92
C ASP A 248 -5.91 12.85 -11.36
N GLY A 249 -4.77 12.33 -11.82
CA GLY A 249 -4.24 12.54 -13.17
C GLY A 249 -4.39 11.33 -14.10
N ALA A 250 -4.85 10.19 -13.59
CA ALA A 250 -4.83 8.93 -14.33
C ALA A 250 -5.68 8.95 -15.63
N LEU A 251 -6.86 9.57 -15.61
CA LEU A 251 -7.73 9.64 -16.79
C LEU A 251 -7.24 10.66 -17.82
N GLU A 252 -6.64 11.76 -17.38
CA GLU A 252 -5.98 12.70 -18.29
C GLU A 252 -4.84 12.02 -19.03
N HIS A 253 -4.02 11.25 -18.33
CA HIS A 253 -2.95 10.43 -18.91
C HIS A 253 -3.49 9.42 -19.96
N VAL A 254 -4.58 8.71 -19.65
CA VAL A 254 -5.25 7.82 -20.60
C VAL A 254 -5.71 8.56 -21.85
N ALA A 255 -6.36 9.72 -21.68
CA ALA A 255 -6.83 10.53 -22.79
C ALA A 255 -5.68 11.07 -23.65
N ASP A 256 -4.57 11.47 -23.04
CA ASP A 256 -3.37 11.93 -23.75
C ASP A 256 -2.76 10.83 -24.61
N ILE A 257 -2.58 9.62 -24.06
CA ILE A 257 -2.07 8.49 -24.86
C ILE A 257 -3.05 8.17 -25.98
N ARG A 258 -4.35 8.17 -25.69
CA ARG A 258 -5.37 7.89 -26.72
C ARG A 258 -5.30 8.90 -27.87
N ARG A 259 -5.15 10.20 -27.59
CA ARG A 259 -4.94 11.23 -28.62
C ARG A 259 -3.66 11.01 -29.43
N ARG A 260 -2.56 10.63 -28.78
CA ARG A 260 -1.30 10.28 -29.46
C ARG A 260 -1.48 9.11 -30.43
N PHE A 261 -2.30 8.12 -30.06
CA PHE A 261 -2.60 6.97 -30.93
C PHE A 261 -3.46 7.34 -32.13
N ASP A 262 -4.45 8.22 -31.98
CA ASP A 262 -5.23 8.74 -33.10
C ASP A 262 -4.35 9.47 -34.12
N GLN A 263 -3.32 10.17 -33.65
CA GLN A 263 -2.34 10.85 -34.50
C GLN A 263 -1.34 9.90 -35.15
N ALA A 264 -0.84 8.91 -34.40
CA ALA A 264 0.14 7.95 -34.89
C ALA A 264 -0.44 6.91 -35.87
N PHE A 265 -1.72 6.57 -35.73
CA PHE A 265 -2.41 5.54 -36.51
C PHE A 265 -3.75 6.07 -37.06
N PRO A 266 -3.74 7.07 -37.95
CA PRO A 266 -4.94 7.71 -38.42
C PRO A 266 -5.88 6.72 -39.13
N GLY A 267 -7.17 6.75 -38.78
CA GLY A 267 -8.20 5.87 -39.32
C GLY A 267 -8.16 4.41 -38.83
N LYS A 268 -7.21 4.04 -37.97
CA LYS A 268 -7.16 2.70 -37.39
C LYS A 268 -8.14 2.58 -36.22
N ALA A 269 -8.97 1.57 -36.24
CA ALA A 269 -9.84 1.26 -35.10
C ALA A 269 -8.99 0.86 -33.88
N ILE A 270 -9.35 1.35 -32.69
CA ILE A 270 -8.63 1.08 -31.45
C ILE A 270 -9.61 0.50 -30.42
N LEU A 271 -9.22 -0.60 -29.79
CA LEU A 271 -9.81 -1.16 -28.58
C LEU A 271 -8.85 -0.87 -27.42
N ILE A 272 -9.29 -0.19 -26.38
CA ILE A 272 -8.57 -0.16 -25.11
C ILE A 272 -8.73 -1.55 -24.50
N GLY A 273 -7.70 -2.40 -24.67
CA GLY A 273 -7.76 -3.83 -24.36
C GLY A 273 -7.61 -4.13 -22.89
N GLU A 274 -6.89 -3.30 -22.18
CA GLU A 274 -6.79 -3.34 -20.73
C GLU A 274 -6.78 -1.92 -20.16
N THR A 275 -7.65 -1.69 -19.20
CA THR A 275 -7.67 -0.49 -18.38
C THR A 275 -8.33 -0.82 -17.05
N GLY A 276 -7.77 -0.30 -15.95
CA GLY A 276 -8.22 -0.59 -14.61
C GLY A 276 -7.35 0.09 -13.56
N TRP A 277 -7.67 -0.18 -12.31
CA TRP A 277 -6.93 0.29 -11.15
C TRP A 277 -6.96 -0.76 -10.05
N PRO A 278 -5.87 -1.04 -9.34
CA PRO A 278 -5.86 -2.06 -8.30
C PRO A 278 -6.57 -1.58 -7.04
N SER A 279 -7.37 -2.47 -6.43
CA SER A 279 -8.09 -2.17 -5.19
C SER A 279 -7.22 -2.23 -3.95
N GLU A 280 -6.16 -3.00 -3.96
CA GLU A 280 -5.30 -3.27 -2.81
C GLU A 280 -3.86 -3.53 -3.29
N GLY A 281 -2.92 -3.50 -2.35
CA GLY A 281 -1.52 -3.80 -2.64
C GLY A 281 -0.57 -2.65 -2.32
N ARG A 282 0.65 -2.73 -2.86
CA ARG A 282 1.69 -1.72 -2.67
C ARG A 282 1.50 -0.57 -3.65
N GLN A 283 1.77 0.65 -3.23
CA GLN A 283 1.66 1.80 -4.13
C GLN A 283 2.91 1.97 -5.00
N ARG A 284 2.76 2.74 -6.06
CA ARG A 284 3.86 3.21 -6.92
C ARG A 284 3.81 4.73 -6.99
N GLN A 285 4.76 5.41 -6.35
CA GLN A 285 4.76 6.87 -6.21
C GLN A 285 3.40 7.39 -5.72
N THR A 286 2.72 8.23 -6.48
CA THR A 286 1.37 8.76 -6.16
C THR A 286 0.22 7.82 -6.51
N ALA A 287 0.49 6.73 -7.25
CA ALA A 287 -0.51 5.73 -7.64
C ALA A 287 -0.80 4.78 -6.46
N LEU A 288 -1.80 5.13 -5.66
CA LEU A 288 -2.22 4.42 -4.46
C LEU A 288 -3.35 3.42 -4.78
N PRO A 289 -3.13 2.10 -4.62
CA PRO A 289 -4.21 1.11 -4.67
C PRO A 289 -5.20 1.34 -3.54
N SER A 290 -6.48 1.37 -3.88
CA SER A 290 -7.57 1.33 -2.90
C SER A 290 -8.89 1.01 -3.61
N ARG A 291 -9.85 0.40 -2.91
CA ARG A 291 -11.17 0.09 -3.48
C ARG A 291 -11.91 1.33 -3.96
N VAL A 292 -11.78 2.44 -3.23
CA VAL A 292 -12.36 3.74 -3.62
C VAL A 292 -11.70 4.28 -4.89
N ASN A 293 -10.36 4.16 -5.03
CA ASN A 293 -9.67 4.60 -6.23
C ASN A 293 -9.99 3.69 -7.43
N GLU A 294 -10.10 2.37 -7.23
CA GLU A 294 -10.57 1.44 -8.26
C GLU A 294 -11.95 1.84 -8.78
N ALA A 295 -12.92 2.02 -7.86
CA ALA A 295 -14.27 2.42 -8.22
C ALA A 295 -14.31 3.79 -8.91
N ARG A 296 -13.55 4.77 -8.41
CA ARG A 296 -13.43 6.09 -9.02
C ARG A 296 -12.87 6.00 -10.44
N TYR A 297 -11.74 5.29 -10.60
CA TYR A 297 -11.12 5.11 -11.90
C TYR A 297 -12.08 4.46 -12.91
N ILE A 298 -12.65 3.31 -12.56
CA ILE A 298 -13.52 2.54 -13.45
C ILE A 298 -14.77 3.33 -13.85
N ARG A 299 -15.44 3.96 -12.87
CA ARG A 299 -16.68 4.71 -13.12
C ARG A 299 -16.44 5.95 -13.97
N ASP A 300 -15.39 6.70 -13.66
CA ASP A 300 -15.03 7.90 -14.42
C ASP A 300 -14.48 7.55 -15.81
N PHE A 301 -13.72 6.44 -15.94
CA PHE A 301 -13.23 5.92 -17.22
C PHE A 301 -14.40 5.48 -18.13
N VAL A 302 -15.36 4.74 -17.62
CA VAL A 302 -16.53 4.30 -18.41
C VAL A 302 -17.27 5.52 -18.98
N ARG A 303 -17.50 6.53 -18.17
CA ARG A 303 -18.15 7.79 -18.59
C ARG A 303 -17.34 8.50 -19.68
N LEU A 304 -16.03 8.64 -19.48
CA LEU A 304 -15.11 9.21 -20.46
C LEU A 304 -15.12 8.43 -21.78
N ALA A 305 -15.11 7.09 -21.69
CA ALA A 305 -15.13 6.23 -22.86
C ALA A 305 -16.46 6.33 -23.66
N GLU A 306 -17.58 6.44 -22.96
CA GLU A 306 -18.90 6.66 -23.59
C GLU A 306 -18.99 8.03 -24.27
N GLU A 307 -18.51 9.10 -23.63
CA GLU A 307 -18.47 10.44 -24.19
C GLU A 307 -17.65 10.54 -25.49
N HIS A 308 -16.58 9.73 -25.60
CA HIS A 308 -15.70 9.70 -26.78
C HIS A 308 -15.98 8.55 -27.76
N GLY A 309 -16.95 7.69 -27.48
CA GLY A 309 -17.25 6.52 -28.29
C GLY A 309 -16.10 5.50 -28.31
N TRP A 310 -15.30 5.39 -27.25
CA TRP A 310 -14.18 4.44 -27.19
C TRP A 310 -14.67 3.01 -26.95
N ARG A 311 -14.04 2.08 -27.65
CA ARG A 311 -14.19 0.65 -27.36
C ARG A 311 -13.23 0.28 -26.24
N TYR A 312 -13.72 -0.49 -25.25
CA TYR A 312 -12.91 -0.84 -24.07
C TYR A 312 -13.20 -2.25 -23.54
N ASN A 313 -12.22 -2.75 -22.80
CA ASN A 313 -12.28 -3.95 -21.97
C ASN A 313 -11.65 -3.64 -20.62
N LEU A 314 -12.41 -3.83 -19.54
CA LEU A 314 -11.94 -3.58 -18.18
C LEU A 314 -11.10 -4.75 -17.66
N ILE A 315 -9.98 -4.48 -17.04
CA ILE A 315 -9.20 -5.48 -16.34
C ILE A 315 -9.46 -5.34 -14.84
N GLU A 316 -9.89 -6.41 -14.14
CA GLU A 316 -10.35 -7.70 -14.66
C GLU A 316 -11.63 -8.12 -13.92
N ALA A 317 -12.29 -9.17 -14.36
CA ALA A 317 -13.57 -9.59 -13.77
C ALA A 317 -13.41 -9.97 -12.28
N PHE A 318 -12.44 -10.80 -11.96
CA PHE A 318 -12.23 -11.36 -10.62
C PHE A 318 -10.81 -11.16 -10.15
N ASP A 319 -10.62 -10.91 -8.86
CA ASP A 319 -9.29 -10.92 -8.23
C ASP A 319 -8.59 -12.27 -8.49
N GLN A 320 -7.28 -12.19 -8.81
CA GLN A 320 -6.46 -13.34 -9.20
C GLN A 320 -5.29 -13.54 -8.21
N PRO A 321 -5.49 -14.22 -7.07
CA PRO A 321 -4.45 -14.35 -6.03
C PRO A 321 -3.12 -14.92 -6.52
N TRP A 322 -3.12 -15.78 -7.54
CA TRP A 322 -1.91 -16.36 -8.13
C TRP A 322 -0.97 -15.31 -8.73
N LYS A 323 -1.51 -14.19 -9.25
CA LYS A 323 -0.71 -13.10 -9.81
C LYS A 323 0.16 -12.39 -8.76
N ARG A 324 -0.19 -12.46 -7.47
CA ARG A 324 0.60 -11.85 -6.39
C ARG A 324 2.04 -12.34 -6.37
N ARG A 325 2.31 -13.56 -6.82
CA ARG A 325 3.66 -14.15 -6.85
C ARG A 325 4.53 -13.60 -7.97
N ILE A 326 3.95 -13.17 -9.08
CA ILE A 326 4.68 -12.75 -10.27
C ILE A 326 4.62 -11.25 -10.52
N GLU A 327 3.54 -10.59 -10.09
CA GLU A 327 3.30 -9.16 -10.26
C GLU A 327 3.41 -8.37 -8.94
N GLY A 328 3.79 -9.04 -7.83
CA GLY A 328 3.74 -8.48 -6.49
C GLY A 328 2.32 -8.46 -5.92
N ALA A 329 2.18 -8.01 -4.67
CA ALA A 329 0.90 -8.06 -3.94
C ALA A 329 -0.28 -7.49 -4.74
N VAL A 330 -0.04 -6.40 -5.47
CA VAL A 330 -1.05 -5.68 -6.25
C VAL A 330 -1.64 -6.51 -7.40
N GLY A 331 -0.88 -7.44 -7.98
CA GLY A 331 -1.33 -8.27 -9.11
C GLY A 331 -2.59 -9.09 -8.81
N GLY A 332 -2.82 -9.39 -7.53
CA GLY A 332 -3.98 -10.17 -7.11
C GLY A 332 -5.28 -9.38 -6.93
N TYR A 333 -5.29 -8.04 -7.12
CA TYR A 333 -6.38 -7.18 -6.67
C TYR A 333 -6.92 -6.22 -7.75
N TRP A 334 -7.01 -6.69 -8.99
CA TRP A 334 -7.54 -5.92 -10.13
C TRP A 334 -8.99 -6.25 -10.46
N GLY A 335 -9.58 -7.23 -9.76
CA GLY A 335 -10.92 -7.71 -10.04
C GLY A 335 -12.00 -6.71 -9.64
N LEU A 336 -13.04 -6.59 -10.48
CA LEU A 336 -14.29 -5.88 -10.16
C LEU A 336 -15.06 -6.62 -9.05
N PHE A 337 -14.88 -7.93 -9.00
CA PHE A 337 -15.32 -8.83 -7.92
C PHE A 337 -14.09 -9.42 -7.23
N ASP A 338 -14.24 -9.80 -5.97
CA ASP A 338 -13.16 -10.46 -5.25
C ASP A 338 -12.92 -11.92 -5.72
N ALA A 339 -11.92 -12.59 -5.15
CA ALA A 339 -11.59 -13.97 -5.50
C ALA A 339 -12.68 -14.98 -5.12
N ASP A 340 -13.59 -14.63 -4.21
CA ASP A 340 -14.78 -15.40 -3.82
C ASP A 340 -16.03 -14.95 -4.60
N ARG A 341 -15.88 -14.16 -5.69
CA ARG A 341 -16.93 -13.62 -6.58
C ARG A 341 -17.90 -12.66 -5.89
N GLN A 342 -17.52 -12.09 -4.75
CA GLN A 342 -18.32 -11.07 -4.07
C GLN A 342 -18.11 -9.70 -4.74
N ASP A 343 -19.19 -8.95 -4.89
CA ASP A 343 -19.14 -7.61 -5.46
C ASP A 343 -18.39 -6.66 -4.52
N LYS A 344 -17.31 -6.04 -5.02
CA LYS A 344 -16.55 -5.00 -4.29
C LYS A 344 -17.22 -3.62 -4.38
N ASN A 345 -18.39 -3.54 -5.02
CA ASN A 345 -19.09 -2.30 -5.34
C ASN A 345 -18.26 -1.35 -6.25
N VAL A 346 -17.41 -1.92 -7.11
CA VAL A 346 -16.58 -1.12 -8.02
C VAL A 346 -17.44 -0.40 -9.04
N LEU A 347 -18.45 -1.07 -9.58
CA LEU A 347 -19.29 -0.56 -10.68
C LEU A 347 -20.41 0.35 -10.18
N ALA A 348 -20.96 0.09 -9.01
CA ALA A 348 -22.13 0.81 -8.48
C ALA A 348 -22.19 0.75 -6.96
N GLY A 349 -22.93 1.69 -6.35
CA GLY A 349 -23.19 1.76 -4.92
C GLY A 349 -22.03 2.33 -4.08
N PRO A 350 -22.18 2.39 -2.76
CA PRO A 350 -21.18 2.92 -1.84
C PRO A 350 -19.97 1.99 -1.72
N VAL A 351 -18.75 2.55 -1.68
CA VAL A 351 -17.48 1.81 -1.64
C VAL A 351 -16.71 2.13 -0.37
N SER A 352 -16.19 1.09 0.30
CA SER A 352 -15.33 1.22 1.48
C SER A 352 -13.94 0.66 1.22
N ASN A 353 -12.89 1.38 1.66
CA ASN A 353 -11.51 0.89 1.60
C ASN A 353 -11.25 -0.23 2.62
N GLN A 354 -12.03 -0.30 3.69
CA GLN A 354 -11.86 -1.28 4.76
C GLN A 354 -13.24 -1.79 5.21
N PRO A 355 -13.92 -2.64 4.41
CA PRO A 355 -15.29 -3.09 4.74
C PRO A 355 -15.35 -3.94 6.02
N ASP A 356 -14.27 -4.61 6.39
CA ASP A 356 -14.11 -5.41 7.60
C ASP A 356 -13.62 -4.61 8.83
N TRP A 357 -13.66 -3.27 8.78
CA TRP A 357 -13.26 -2.39 9.89
C TRP A 357 -13.86 -2.74 11.26
N PRO A 358 -15.10 -3.28 11.40
CA PRO A 358 -15.62 -3.67 12.71
C PRO A 358 -14.81 -4.77 13.37
N ARG A 359 -14.26 -5.72 12.59
CA ARG A 359 -13.37 -6.77 13.07
C ARG A 359 -12.07 -6.18 13.60
N TRP A 360 -11.47 -5.24 12.87
CA TRP A 360 -10.24 -4.58 13.29
C TRP A 360 -10.43 -3.67 14.49
N LEU A 361 -11.59 -2.99 14.60
CA LEU A 361 -11.97 -2.24 15.80
C LEU A 361 -12.07 -3.18 17.01
N ALA A 362 -12.75 -4.32 16.88
CA ALA A 362 -12.90 -5.29 17.97
C ALA A 362 -11.54 -5.82 18.44
N LEU A 363 -10.63 -6.17 17.52
CA LEU A 363 -9.27 -6.59 17.83
C LEU A 363 -8.47 -5.49 18.53
N SER A 364 -8.58 -4.24 18.06
CA SER A 364 -7.89 -3.10 18.67
C SER A 364 -8.43 -2.80 20.07
N LEU A 365 -9.75 -2.89 20.30
CA LEU A 365 -10.36 -2.74 21.61
C LEU A 365 -9.94 -3.86 22.57
N ALA A 366 -9.87 -5.10 22.09
CA ALA A 366 -9.40 -6.25 22.89
C ALA A 366 -7.93 -6.07 23.30
N LEU A 367 -7.06 -5.68 22.38
CA LEU A 367 -5.65 -5.41 22.65
C LEU A 367 -5.46 -4.22 23.60
N TRP A 368 -6.22 -3.15 23.40
CA TRP A 368 -6.25 -2.00 24.30
C TRP A 368 -6.66 -2.39 25.72
N GLY A 369 -7.76 -3.15 25.87
CA GLY A 369 -8.21 -3.67 27.16
C GLY A 369 -7.15 -4.55 27.84
N ALA A 370 -6.52 -5.45 27.10
CA ALA A 370 -5.42 -6.29 27.59
C ALA A 370 -4.23 -5.46 28.09
N ALA A 371 -3.85 -4.40 27.35
CA ALA A 371 -2.76 -3.50 27.74
C ALA A 371 -3.10 -2.73 29.04
N LEU A 372 -4.34 -2.27 29.21
CA LEU A 372 -4.80 -1.62 30.45
C LEU A 372 -4.82 -2.59 31.64
N LEU A 373 -5.30 -3.81 31.43
CA LEU A 373 -5.28 -4.86 32.45
C LEU A 373 -3.84 -5.21 32.88
N LEU A 374 -2.94 -5.30 31.90
CA LEU A 374 -1.51 -5.56 32.16
C LEU A 374 -0.88 -4.43 32.99
N GLY A 375 -1.09 -3.15 32.62
CA GLY A 375 -0.51 -2.01 33.31
C GLY A 375 -1.09 -1.75 34.69
N GLY A 376 -2.37 -2.08 34.94
CA GLY A 376 -3.08 -1.73 36.15
C GLY A 376 -3.42 -0.23 36.23
N ARG A 377 -4.05 0.20 37.31
CA ARG A 377 -4.50 1.60 37.49
C ARG A 377 -3.32 2.50 37.87
N PRO A 378 -3.08 3.61 37.17
CA PRO A 378 -2.05 4.60 37.56
C PRO A 378 -2.39 5.32 38.85
N ALA A 379 -1.34 5.63 39.63
CA ALA A 379 -1.47 6.38 40.88
C ALA A 379 -1.54 7.90 40.68
N ARG A 380 -0.90 8.41 39.60
CA ARG A 380 -0.82 9.85 39.31
C ARG A 380 -1.84 10.23 38.25
N ALA A 381 -2.49 11.38 38.40
CA ALA A 381 -3.53 11.85 37.46
C ALA A 381 -3.01 12.02 36.02
N ARG A 382 -1.75 12.45 35.83
CA ARG A 382 -1.11 12.52 34.52
C ARG A 382 -1.02 11.15 33.86
N ASP A 383 -0.52 10.16 34.58
CA ASP A 383 -0.32 8.81 34.06
C ASP A 383 -1.69 8.12 33.84
N ALA A 384 -2.69 8.45 34.68
CA ALA A 384 -4.07 8.00 34.55
C ALA A 384 -4.73 8.51 33.25
N LEU A 385 -4.43 9.72 32.80
CA LEU A 385 -4.88 10.24 31.52
C LEU A 385 -4.10 9.63 30.35
N LEU A 386 -2.76 9.54 30.49
CA LEU A 386 -1.88 9.14 29.39
C LEU A 386 -1.92 7.64 29.09
N GLN A 387 -2.09 6.77 30.10
CA GLN A 387 -2.04 5.32 29.89
C GLN A 387 -3.11 4.82 28.89
N PRO A 388 -4.42 5.16 29.06
CA PRO A 388 -5.44 4.74 28.11
C PRO A 388 -5.19 5.25 26.68
N LEU A 389 -4.76 6.52 26.54
CA LEU A 389 -4.49 7.14 25.25
C LEU A 389 -3.30 6.49 24.55
N ALA A 390 -2.20 6.28 25.25
CA ALA A 390 -1.00 5.66 24.71
C ALA A 390 -1.24 4.19 24.36
N ALA A 391 -1.97 3.46 25.22
CA ALA A 391 -2.35 2.08 24.94
C ALA A 391 -3.27 1.98 23.70
N ALA A 392 -4.22 2.90 23.53
CA ALA A 392 -5.07 2.96 22.35
C ALA A 392 -4.28 3.26 21.06
N LEU A 393 -3.32 4.18 21.12
CA LEU A 393 -2.43 4.44 19.99
C LEU A 393 -1.63 3.19 19.59
N GLY A 394 -1.04 2.49 20.57
CA GLY A 394 -0.33 1.23 20.32
C GLY A 394 -1.23 0.16 19.72
N ALA A 395 -2.45 -0.02 20.27
CA ALA A 395 -3.43 -0.97 19.76
C ALA A 395 -3.90 -0.62 18.33
N ALA A 396 -4.13 0.66 18.04
CA ALA A 396 -4.45 1.14 16.70
C ALA A 396 -3.31 0.86 15.71
N CYS A 397 -2.06 1.15 16.12
CA CYS A 397 -0.88 0.90 15.28
C CYS A 397 -0.71 -0.59 14.95
N VAL A 398 -0.91 -1.48 15.93
CA VAL A 398 -0.87 -2.94 15.70
C VAL A 398 -1.99 -3.38 14.76
N GLY A 399 -3.22 -2.88 14.95
CA GLY A 399 -4.36 -3.20 14.10
C GLY A 399 -4.18 -2.71 12.66
N LEU A 400 -3.79 -1.46 12.48
CA LEU A 400 -3.53 -0.87 11.15
C LEU A 400 -2.40 -1.57 10.41
N TRP A 401 -1.31 -1.91 11.12
CA TRP A 401 -0.24 -2.70 10.52
C TRP A 401 -0.70 -4.11 10.16
N GLY A 402 -1.49 -4.76 11.03
CA GLY A 402 -2.06 -6.08 10.75
C GLY A 402 -2.96 -6.08 9.52
N ALA A 403 -3.82 -5.08 9.36
CA ALA A 403 -4.66 -4.90 8.17
C ALA A 403 -3.80 -4.70 6.91
N GLN A 404 -2.78 -3.85 6.98
CA GLN A 404 -1.86 -3.63 5.87
C GLN A 404 -1.08 -4.90 5.50
N ALA A 405 -0.58 -5.65 6.50
CA ALA A 405 0.19 -6.87 6.28
C ALA A 405 -0.62 -7.96 5.54
N GLN A 406 -1.91 -8.11 5.82
CA GLN A 406 -2.77 -9.06 5.11
C GLN A 406 -2.83 -8.80 3.61
N VAL A 407 -2.76 -7.54 3.22
CA VAL A 407 -2.80 -7.12 1.82
C VAL A 407 -1.45 -7.27 1.13
N ILE A 408 -0.35 -6.88 1.79
CA ILE A 408 0.97 -6.75 1.15
C ILE A 408 1.84 -8.00 1.25
N CYS A 409 1.63 -8.87 2.25
CA CYS A 409 2.46 -10.06 2.45
C CYS A 409 1.99 -11.23 1.59
N THR A 410 2.88 -11.76 0.77
CA THR A 410 2.65 -12.92 -0.11
C THR A 410 3.55 -14.09 0.28
N PHE A 411 4.82 -13.82 0.59
CA PHE A 411 5.84 -14.82 0.89
C PHE A 411 6.08 -14.98 2.40
N LEU A 412 6.64 -16.11 2.80
CA LEU A 412 6.88 -16.44 4.22
C LEU A 412 7.80 -15.40 4.90
N ASP A 413 8.84 -14.95 4.23
CA ASP A 413 9.76 -13.93 4.74
C ASP A 413 9.06 -12.59 5.00
N GLU A 414 8.14 -12.17 4.13
CA GLU A 414 7.31 -10.98 4.33
C GLU A 414 6.40 -11.13 5.57
N TRP A 415 5.80 -12.31 5.77
CA TRP A 415 4.99 -12.61 6.96
C TRP A 415 5.82 -12.66 8.24
N LEU A 416 7.03 -13.22 8.20
CA LEU A 416 7.96 -13.21 9.34
C LEU A 416 8.38 -11.79 9.70
N TRP A 417 8.63 -10.96 8.69
CA TRP A 417 8.95 -9.55 8.90
C TRP A 417 7.76 -8.75 9.47
N ALA A 418 6.56 -9.01 8.99
CA ALA A 418 5.34 -8.40 9.52
C ALA A 418 5.09 -8.82 10.98
N ALA A 419 5.27 -10.10 11.30
CA ALA A 419 5.14 -10.64 12.66
C ALA A 419 6.19 -10.06 13.62
N TYR A 420 7.43 -9.85 13.16
CA TYR A 420 8.47 -9.18 13.93
C TYR A 420 8.03 -7.75 14.35
N LEU A 421 7.45 -6.98 13.43
CA LEU A 421 6.96 -5.63 13.73
C LEU A 421 5.75 -5.64 14.68
N VAL A 422 4.85 -6.62 14.56
CA VAL A 422 3.75 -6.83 15.51
C VAL A 422 4.31 -7.11 16.90
N LEU A 423 5.23 -8.08 17.02
CA LEU A 423 5.84 -8.46 18.30
C LEU A 423 6.56 -7.27 18.95
N LEU A 424 7.31 -6.51 18.17
CA LEU A 424 8.01 -5.30 18.63
C LEU A 424 7.01 -4.29 19.21
N ASN A 425 5.91 -4.01 18.51
CA ASN A 425 4.87 -3.10 19.00
C ASN A 425 4.19 -3.61 20.28
N LEU A 426 3.93 -4.92 20.38
CA LEU A 426 3.36 -5.53 21.57
C LEU A 426 4.30 -5.41 22.78
N LEU A 427 5.62 -5.60 22.59
CA LEU A 427 6.62 -5.42 23.64
C LEU A 427 6.70 -3.96 24.10
N VAL A 428 6.70 -3.01 23.17
CA VAL A 428 6.70 -1.58 23.48
C VAL A 428 5.40 -1.16 24.17
N LEU A 429 4.25 -1.70 23.74
CA LEU A 429 2.96 -1.46 24.37
C LEU A 429 2.89 -2.01 25.80
N ALA A 430 3.37 -3.22 26.02
CA ALA A 430 3.46 -3.82 27.33
C ALA A 430 4.38 -3.00 28.26
N HIS A 431 5.56 -2.64 27.76
CA HIS A 431 6.51 -1.78 28.49
C HIS A 431 5.87 -0.45 28.92
N LEU A 432 5.25 0.26 27.99
CA LEU A 432 4.66 1.57 28.29
C LEU A 432 3.45 1.45 29.23
N SER A 433 2.59 0.44 29.04
CA SER A 433 1.42 0.22 29.89
C SER A 433 1.82 -0.07 31.34
N LEU A 434 2.85 -0.91 31.55
CA LEU A 434 3.39 -1.20 32.88
C LEU A 434 4.09 0.03 33.49
N ALA A 435 4.82 0.79 32.69
CA ALA A 435 5.57 1.96 33.15
C ALA A 435 4.67 3.15 33.55
N LEU A 436 3.48 3.26 32.99
CA LEU A 436 2.47 4.25 33.35
C LEU A 436 1.52 3.75 34.45
N GLY A 437 1.45 2.44 34.67
CA GLY A 437 0.61 1.81 35.68
C GLY A 437 1.22 1.80 37.09
N ALA A 438 0.43 1.43 38.10
CA ALA A 438 0.89 1.19 39.46
C ALA A 438 1.16 -0.30 39.65
N GLY A 439 2.32 -0.75 39.25
CA GLY A 439 2.68 -2.18 39.30
C GLY A 439 3.37 -2.57 40.59
N ALA A 440 2.83 -3.63 41.28
CA ALA A 440 3.49 -4.32 42.38
C ALA A 440 3.69 -5.80 42.01
N GLY A 441 4.54 -6.48 42.74
CA GLY A 441 4.76 -7.92 42.57
C GLY A 441 5.31 -8.32 41.18
N TRP A 442 4.59 -9.17 40.45
CA TRP A 442 5.02 -9.68 39.15
C TRP A 442 5.08 -8.58 38.07
N ARG A 443 4.20 -7.57 38.14
CA ARG A 443 4.22 -6.42 37.20
C ARG A 443 5.49 -5.61 37.33
N ALA A 444 5.94 -5.34 38.56
CA ALA A 444 7.20 -4.63 38.78
C ALA A 444 8.41 -5.44 38.27
N ARG A 445 8.40 -6.77 38.45
CA ARG A 445 9.45 -7.65 37.90
C ARG A 445 9.46 -7.64 36.37
N LEU A 446 8.29 -7.72 35.73
CA LEU A 446 8.17 -7.67 34.29
C LEU A 446 8.60 -6.31 33.73
N LEU A 447 8.20 -5.21 34.39
CA LEU A 447 8.65 -3.87 34.01
C LEU A 447 10.17 -3.75 34.08
N ALA A 448 10.80 -4.15 35.19
CA ALA A 448 12.25 -4.13 35.33
C ALA A 448 12.96 -4.97 34.25
N TRP A 449 12.40 -6.12 33.89
CA TRP A 449 12.92 -6.94 32.79
C TRP A 449 12.81 -6.25 31.43
N LEU A 450 11.72 -5.54 31.15
CA LEU A 450 11.53 -4.76 29.93
C LEU A 450 12.43 -3.53 29.89
N GLU A 451 12.57 -2.82 31.02
CA GLU A 451 13.43 -1.62 31.12
C GLU A 451 14.91 -1.94 30.92
N THR A 452 15.40 -3.05 31.50
CA THR A 452 16.80 -3.47 31.28
C THR A 452 17.11 -3.82 29.83
N ARG A 453 16.09 -4.09 29.03
CA ARG A 453 16.20 -4.42 27.59
C ARG A 453 15.71 -3.29 26.67
N GLY A 454 15.30 -2.16 27.23
CA GLY A 454 14.75 -1.03 26.47
C GLY A 454 15.64 -0.56 25.33
N GLY A 455 16.96 -0.58 25.54
CA GLY A 455 17.95 -0.27 24.50
C GLY A 455 17.93 -1.24 23.32
N TRP A 456 17.71 -2.53 23.57
CA TRP A 456 17.58 -3.53 22.51
C TRP A 456 16.29 -3.37 21.69
N TRP A 457 15.17 -3.01 22.35
CA TRP A 457 13.92 -2.75 21.65
C TRP A 457 14.01 -1.47 20.81
N LEU A 458 14.73 -0.45 21.30
CA LEU A 458 15.03 0.75 20.52
C LEU A 458 15.91 0.42 19.30
N LEU A 459 16.97 -0.38 19.48
CA LEU A 459 17.81 -0.84 18.35
C LEU A 459 17.02 -1.69 17.36
N ALA A 460 16.15 -2.58 17.84
CA ALA A 460 15.27 -3.37 16.99
C ALA A 460 14.34 -2.48 16.15
N SER A 461 13.74 -1.43 16.77
CA SER A 461 12.95 -0.44 16.05
C SER A 461 13.78 0.33 15.01
N GLY A 462 14.99 0.74 15.39
CA GLY A 462 15.94 1.41 14.52
C GLY A 462 16.40 0.54 13.35
N PHE A 463 16.68 -0.74 13.61
CA PHE A 463 17.04 -1.70 12.59
C PHE A 463 15.92 -1.86 11.55
N ALA A 464 14.68 -2.07 12.02
CA ALA A 464 13.52 -2.13 11.13
C ALA A 464 13.38 -0.84 10.29
N GLY A 465 13.51 0.33 10.92
CA GLY A 465 13.46 1.62 10.24
C GLY A 465 14.56 1.80 9.20
N ALA A 466 15.79 1.39 9.50
CA ALA A 466 16.91 1.47 8.57
C ALA A 466 16.76 0.52 7.38
N VAL A 467 16.38 -0.75 7.62
CA VAL A 467 16.12 -1.71 6.53
C VAL A 467 15.01 -1.21 5.61
N TRP A 468 13.92 -0.70 6.18
CA TRP A 468 12.82 -0.15 5.38
C TRP A 468 13.22 1.09 4.60
N MET A 469 14.00 1.99 5.21
CA MET A 469 14.51 3.17 4.52
C MET A 469 15.39 2.78 3.33
N LEU A 470 16.29 1.79 3.50
CA LEU A 470 17.11 1.28 2.41
C LEU A 470 16.25 0.64 1.31
N ALA A 471 15.25 -0.15 1.67
CA ALA A 471 14.32 -0.72 0.69
C ALA A 471 13.58 0.37 -0.10
N LEU A 472 13.09 1.41 0.56
CA LEU A 472 12.41 2.53 -0.10
C LEU A 472 13.31 3.35 -1.03
N VAL A 473 14.62 3.39 -0.76
CA VAL A 473 15.58 4.09 -1.64
C VAL A 473 16.00 3.22 -2.82
N PHE A 474 16.22 1.92 -2.60
CA PHE A 474 16.84 1.04 -3.61
C PHE A 474 15.85 0.12 -4.33
N ASP A 475 14.67 -0.16 -3.77
CA ASP A 475 13.60 -0.87 -4.48
C ASP A 475 12.72 0.15 -5.20
N ALA A 476 12.87 0.20 -6.53
CA ALA A 476 12.23 1.24 -7.33
C ALA A 476 10.77 0.95 -7.69
N ARG A 477 10.29 -0.28 -7.53
CA ARG A 477 9.04 -0.68 -8.18
C ARG A 477 7.82 -0.70 -7.27
N TYR A 478 7.92 -1.27 -6.08
CA TYR A 478 6.77 -1.47 -5.19
C TYR A 478 7.02 -0.85 -3.82
N ARG A 479 6.28 0.20 -3.51
CA ARG A 479 6.46 0.95 -2.27
C ARG A 479 5.49 0.49 -1.20
N ASN A 480 6.01 0.31 -0.01
CA ASN A 480 5.24 0.01 1.17
C ASN A 480 5.80 0.81 2.36
N PHE A 481 4.97 1.67 2.93
CA PHE A 481 5.37 2.53 4.05
C PHE A 481 4.90 1.92 5.36
N PRO A 482 5.82 1.53 6.28
CA PRO A 482 5.48 0.91 7.57
C PRO A 482 5.04 1.95 8.60
N ASN A 483 4.25 2.92 8.19
CA ASN A 483 3.88 4.09 9.00
C ASN A 483 3.26 3.68 10.33
N ALA A 484 2.24 2.81 10.32
CA ALA A 484 1.60 2.32 11.53
C ALA A 484 2.56 1.49 12.40
N ALA A 485 3.40 0.66 11.78
CA ALA A 485 4.29 -0.26 12.49
C ALA A 485 5.39 0.46 13.29
N LEU A 486 5.87 1.62 12.82
CA LEU A 486 7.02 2.31 13.45
C LEU A 486 6.67 3.64 14.12
N LEU A 487 5.46 4.17 13.95
CA LEU A 487 5.01 5.38 14.63
C LEU A 487 5.02 5.23 16.16
N PHE A 488 4.42 4.16 16.67
CA PHE A 488 4.30 3.96 18.11
C PHE A 488 5.65 3.76 18.81
N PRO A 489 6.55 2.85 18.36
CA PRO A 489 7.90 2.74 18.91
C PRO A 489 8.70 4.05 18.83
N ALA A 490 8.63 4.79 17.71
CA ALA A 490 9.33 6.05 17.54
C ALA A 490 8.90 7.09 18.58
N LEU A 491 7.60 7.26 18.80
CA LEU A 491 7.05 8.18 19.80
C LEU A 491 7.40 7.77 21.22
N VAL A 492 7.26 6.47 21.55
CA VAL A 492 7.56 5.97 22.90
C VAL A 492 9.02 6.22 23.26
N TYR A 493 9.96 5.85 22.40
CA TYR A 493 11.39 6.01 22.69
C TYR A 493 11.87 7.46 22.52
N LEU A 494 11.18 8.27 21.76
CA LEU A 494 11.45 9.72 21.77
C LEU A 494 11.06 10.36 23.10
N CYS A 495 9.91 9.98 23.68
CA CYS A 495 9.41 10.52 24.94
C CYS A 495 10.08 9.88 26.17
N ARG A 496 10.40 8.59 26.09
CA ARG A 496 11.05 7.79 27.15
C ARG A 496 12.32 7.15 26.59
N PRO A 497 13.43 7.90 26.50
CA PRO A 497 14.67 7.39 25.92
C PRO A 497 15.17 6.17 26.70
N ALA A 498 15.66 5.17 25.98
CA ALA A 498 16.35 4.00 26.51
C ALA A 498 17.83 4.08 26.15
N THR A 499 18.70 3.65 27.06
CA THR A 499 20.16 3.61 26.81
C THR A 499 20.45 2.54 25.77
N ALA A 500 21.11 2.89 24.68
CA ALA A 500 21.45 1.97 23.60
C ALA A 500 22.95 2.08 23.24
N PRO A 501 23.60 0.99 22.80
CA PRO A 501 24.99 0.98 22.37
C PRO A 501 25.25 2.04 21.31
N ARG A 502 26.30 2.84 21.54
CA ARG A 502 26.54 4.10 20.81
C ARG A 502 26.81 3.91 19.32
N ARG A 503 27.61 2.89 18.96
CA ARG A 503 27.99 2.67 17.57
C ARG A 503 26.80 2.26 16.73
N GLU A 504 26.03 1.27 17.21
CA GLU A 504 24.88 0.70 16.54
C GLU A 504 23.75 1.73 16.43
N ALA A 505 23.39 2.39 17.52
CA ALA A 505 22.35 3.42 17.49
C ALA A 505 22.74 4.62 16.61
N GLY A 506 24.03 5.00 16.60
CA GLY A 506 24.54 6.08 15.74
C GLY A 506 24.46 5.71 14.25
N LEU A 507 24.87 4.48 13.89
CA LEU A 507 24.82 4.00 12.53
C LEU A 507 23.36 3.94 12.03
N LEU A 508 22.46 3.36 12.82
CA LEU A 508 21.04 3.26 12.44
C LEU A 508 20.40 4.65 12.30
N ALA A 509 20.67 5.57 13.22
CA ALA A 509 20.18 6.94 13.12
C ALA A 509 20.68 7.65 11.87
N LEU A 510 21.96 7.45 11.51
CA LEU A 510 22.56 8.02 10.30
C LEU A 510 21.93 7.44 9.02
N LEU A 511 21.78 6.10 8.93
CA LEU A 511 21.17 5.43 7.78
C LEU A 511 19.72 5.91 7.55
N ILE A 512 18.94 5.99 8.62
CA ILE A 512 17.56 6.47 8.55
C ILE A 512 17.53 7.93 8.09
N ALA A 513 18.31 8.80 8.72
CA ALA A 513 18.30 10.23 8.42
C ALA A 513 18.82 10.54 7.00
N ALA A 514 19.89 9.86 6.57
CA ALA A 514 20.47 10.03 5.23
C ALA A 514 19.52 9.57 4.11
N GLY A 515 18.68 8.56 4.37
CA GLY A 515 17.73 8.05 3.40
C GLY A 515 16.50 8.93 3.18
N ILE A 516 16.18 9.88 4.07
CA ILE A 516 14.96 10.69 3.99
C ILE A 516 14.91 11.51 2.69
N VAL A 517 15.98 12.22 2.37
CA VAL A 517 16.01 13.10 1.18
C VAL A 517 15.93 12.27 -0.12
N PRO A 518 16.78 11.25 -0.35
CA PRO A 518 16.65 10.39 -1.52
C PRO A 518 15.26 9.77 -1.67
N GLN A 519 14.67 9.28 -0.57
CA GLN A 519 13.35 8.69 -0.58
C GLN A 519 12.27 9.70 -1.00
N LEU A 520 12.30 10.95 -0.47
CA LEU A 520 11.35 11.99 -0.86
C LEU A 520 11.51 12.44 -2.31
N VAL A 521 12.73 12.45 -2.84
CA VAL A 521 12.99 12.76 -4.25
C VAL A 521 12.42 11.68 -5.17
N LEU A 522 12.59 10.41 -4.80
CA LEU A 522 12.08 9.27 -5.58
C LEU A 522 10.55 9.14 -5.57
N GLU A 523 9.91 9.54 -4.45
CA GLU A 523 8.47 9.40 -4.24
C GLU A 523 7.67 10.63 -4.65
N GLU A 524 8.32 11.74 -4.89
CA GLU A 524 7.73 13.06 -5.09
C GLU A 524 6.96 13.60 -3.87
N LEU A 525 6.80 14.90 -3.78
CA LEU A 525 6.11 15.55 -2.66
C LEU A 525 4.58 15.34 -2.67
N GLY A 526 4.02 14.84 -3.75
CA GLY A 526 2.61 14.45 -3.85
C GLY A 526 2.27 13.18 -3.09
N ASN A 527 3.26 12.34 -2.75
CA ASN A 527 3.05 11.09 -2.04
C ASN A 527 2.89 11.32 -0.52
N ARG A 528 1.64 11.38 -0.05
CA ARG A 528 1.31 11.60 1.38
C ARG A 528 1.90 10.53 2.30
N GLN A 529 1.94 9.27 1.87
CA GLN A 529 2.50 8.16 2.67
C GLN A 529 4.00 8.34 2.88
N ALA A 530 4.70 8.79 1.85
CA ALA A 530 6.12 9.10 1.89
C ALA A 530 6.44 10.26 2.85
N LEU A 531 5.61 11.31 2.87
CA LEU A 531 5.76 12.44 3.80
C LEU A 531 5.55 12.00 5.26
N ILE A 532 4.53 11.19 5.53
CA ILE A 532 4.26 10.63 6.86
C ILE A 532 5.45 9.77 7.31
N TRP A 533 5.95 8.91 6.41
CA TRP A 533 7.13 8.08 6.68
C TRP A 533 8.37 8.91 7.00
N ALA A 534 8.65 9.96 6.24
CA ALA A 534 9.77 10.87 6.51
C ALA A 534 9.68 11.49 7.91
N GLY A 535 8.47 11.88 8.35
CA GLY A 535 8.22 12.36 9.71
C GLY A 535 8.50 11.28 10.76
N ILE A 536 8.03 10.06 10.58
CA ILE A 536 8.28 8.94 11.49
C ILE A 536 9.76 8.57 11.53
N ALA A 537 10.43 8.58 10.39
CA ALA A 537 11.87 8.32 10.27
C ALA A 537 12.68 9.36 11.07
N LEU A 538 12.31 10.65 11.01
CA LEU A 538 12.90 11.71 11.82
C LEU A 538 12.69 11.48 13.33
N LEU A 539 11.46 11.08 13.74
CA LEU A 539 11.17 10.76 15.13
C LEU A 539 12.02 9.57 15.62
N LEU A 540 12.16 8.53 14.80
CA LEU A 540 12.94 7.35 15.14
C LEU A 540 14.44 7.63 15.21
N ALA A 541 14.98 8.38 14.24
CA ALA A 541 16.37 8.84 14.27
C ALA A 541 16.64 9.72 15.51
N GLY A 542 15.70 10.60 15.86
CA GLY A 542 15.74 11.41 17.08
C GLY A 542 15.70 10.58 18.37
N ALA A 543 14.90 9.50 18.40
CA ALA A 543 14.85 8.56 19.53
C ALA A 543 16.20 7.84 19.72
N LEU A 544 16.78 7.34 18.65
CA LEU A 544 18.12 6.73 18.65
C LEU A 544 19.20 7.71 19.12
N TRP A 545 19.15 8.95 18.63
CA TRP A 545 20.08 10.01 19.04
C TRP A 545 19.97 10.36 20.52
N ARG A 546 18.75 10.38 21.07
CA ARG A 546 18.54 10.58 22.52
C ARG A 546 19.09 9.42 23.35
N GLY A 547 18.92 8.18 22.89
CA GLY A 547 19.50 7.00 23.52
C GLY A 547 21.03 7.06 23.63
N LEU A 548 21.70 7.52 22.57
CA LEU A 548 23.15 7.79 22.54
C LEU A 548 23.60 8.79 23.59
N ARG A 549 22.82 9.87 23.78
CA ARG A 549 23.17 10.93 24.76
C ARG A 549 23.02 10.43 26.19
N GLN A 550 22.04 9.59 26.47
CA GLN A 550 21.86 8.98 27.79
C GLN A 550 23.05 8.09 28.19
N GLU A 551 23.57 7.28 27.25
CA GLU A 551 24.75 6.46 27.51
C GLU A 551 25.94 7.30 27.91
N ARG A 552 26.18 8.46 27.26
CA ARG A 552 27.25 9.40 27.63
C ARG A 552 27.08 9.95 29.05
N CYS A 553 25.86 10.29 29.46
CA CYS A 553 25.61 10.79 30.79
C CYS A 553 25.84 9.73 31.87
N VAL A 554 25.43 8.48 31.61
CA VAL A 554 25.64 7.35 32.52
C VAL A 554 27.14 7.01 32.63
N ALA A 555 27.85 6.94 31.50
CA ALA A 555 29.29 6.68 31.49
C ALA A 555 30.10 7.78 32.19
N ALA A 556 29.75 9.05 32.00
CA ALA A 556 30.38 10.18 32.67
C ALA A 556 30.10 10.18 34.16
N ALA A 557 28.90 9.80 34.61
CA ALA A 557 28.58 9.68 36.04
C ALA A 557 29.32 8.51 36.70
N ALA A 558 29.53 7.41 35.99
CA ALA A 558 30.28 6.24 36.50
C ALA A 558 31.80 6.49 36.56
N SER A 559 32.33 7.44 35.78
CA SER A 559 33.76 7.81 35.78
C SER A 559 34.12 9.01 36.69
N ALA A 560 33.12 9.62 37.32
CA ALA A 560 33.36 10.70 38.28
C ALA A 560 34.02 10.13 39.57
N PRO A 561 35.17 10.63 40.03
CA PRO A 561 35.77 10.18 41.29
C PRO A 561 34.81 10.44 42.44
N ALA A 562 34.65 9.46 43.32
CA ALA A 562 33.91 9.65 44.58
C ALA A 562 34.59 10.75 45.38
N ALA A 563 33.92 11.91 45.52
CA ALA A 563 34.41 13.06 46.23
C ALA A 563 34.22 12.87 47.74
#